data_ce7cd22c5ba8c325d183f41488c977c5
#
_entry.id   ce7cd22c5ba8c325d183f41488c977c5
#
_cell.length_a   1.000
_cell.length_b   1.000
_cell.length_c   1.000
_cell.angle_alpha   90.00
_cell.angle_beta   90.00
_cell.angle_gamma   90.00
#
_symmetry.space_group_name_H-M   'P 1'
#
loop_
_entity.id
_entity.type
_entity.pdbx_description
1 polymer ?
#
loop_
_entity_poly.entity_id
_entity_poly.type
_entity_poly.pdbx_seq_one_letter_code
_entity_poly.pdbx_strand_id
1 'polypeptide(L)'
;MRRKSTFITSPSIPQRRMDELVSVVLLSEKSGYRMKSYGPTPLLKMGGQCLIDMQISAIKSVFSNFEVVVCCGFDSEKVIKHIRKNYPDTRIRVVENQIYQHSNCCESLRLCLNNINNSRVLVSKGSLMLDPEILLSIDPSQTHVVSALEGSRNLDVGFTADTKGAIQNFSYGINNVWSEMLYLNSMKAIETLREIVSLIDFKNRFLFEALNRFIRGVEISVIPYTEKQLININNIKTYHMIRRYYEGTSTKLHD
;
A
#
# COMPACT_ATOMS: atom_id res chain seq x y z
N MET A 1 44.72 -0.82 7.28
CA MET A 1 44.08 -0.04 6.20
C MET A 1 42.57 -0.08 6.39
N ARG A 2 41.99 1.00 6.91
CA ARG A 2 40.52 1.12 7.11
C ARG A 2 39.92 1.68 5.81
N ARG A 3 39.06 0.91 5.13
CA ARG A 3 38.29 1.42 4.00
C ARG A 3 37.21 2.36 4.52
N LYS A 4 37.31 3.64 4.17
CA LYS A 4 36.24 4.63 4.36
C LYS A 4 35.08 4.27 3.43
N SER A 5 33.92 3.96 4.01
CA SER A 5 32.66 3.86 3.28
C SER A 5 32.23 5.25 2.86
N THR A 6 32.37 5.56 1.59
CA THR A 6 31.82 6.79 0.97
C THR A 6 30.32 6.57 0.78
N PHE A 7 29.51 7.32 1.51
CA PHE A 7 28.08 7.44 1.22
C PHE A 7 27.96 8.13 -0.14
N ILE A 8 27.47 7.39 -1.13
CA ILE A 8 27.08 7.96 -2.42
C ILE A 8 25.78 8.73 -2.14
N THR A 9 25.86 10.06 -2.13
CA THR A 9 24.70 10.93 -2.19
C THR A 9 24.04 10.71 -3.55
N SER A 10 22.84 10.12 -3.55
CA SER A 10 22.04 9.98 -4.75
C SER A 10 21.81 11.36 -5.38
N PRO A 11 21.90 11.48 -6.73
CA PRO A 11 21.59 12.73 -7.39
C PRO A 11 20.15 13.14 -7.04
N SER A 12 19.95 14.41 -6.72
CA SER A 12 18.65 15.00 -6.45
C SER A 12 17.74 14.81 -7.68
N ILE A 13 16.86 13.83 -7.63
CA ILE A 13 15.78 13.65 -8.61
C ILE A 13 14.90 14.90 -8.50
N PRO A 14 14.61 15.63 -9.61
CA PRO A 14 13.74 16.78 -9.55
C PRO A 14 12.40 16.31 -8.97
N GLN A 15 12.01 16.89 -7.83
CA GLN A 15 10.74 16.62 -7.15
C GLN A 15 9.58 17.02 -8.08
N ARG A 16 9.10 16.10 -8.89
CA ARG A 16 7.84 16.26 -9.63
C ARG A 16 6.71 16.05 -8.63
N ARG A 17 6.43 17.06 -7.81
CA ARG A 17 5.28 17.05 -6.91
C ARG A 17 4.01 17.01 -7.75
N MET A 18 3.17 16.02 -7.53
CA MET A 18 1.83 16.00 -8.12
C MET A 18 0.98 17.04 -7.37
N ASP A 19 0.61 18.12 -8.05
CA ASP A 19 -0.21 19.21 -7.47
C ASP A 19 -1.70 18.84 -7.42
N GLU A 20 -2.13 17.87 -8.21
CA GLU A 20 -3.51 17.38 -8.17
C GLU A 20 -3.76 16.52 -6.93
N LEU A 21 -5.00 16.57 -6.44
CA LEU A 21 -5.42 15.79 -5.27
C LEU A 21 -5.31 14.29 -5.54
N VAL A 22 -4.57 13.58 -4.68
CA VAL A 22 -4.48 12.12 -4.67
C VAL A 22 -5.17 11.58 -3.43
N SER A 23 -6.14 10.69 -3.58
CA SER A 23 -6.67 9.92 -2.45
C SER A 23 -5.83 8.66 -2.24
N VAL A 24 -5.22 8.52 -1.08
CA VAL A 24 -4.47 7.33 -0.70
C VAL A 24 -5.34 6.43 0.17
N VAL A 25 -5.68 5.26 -0.34
CA VAL A 25 -6.45 4.23 0.37
C VAL A 25 -5.50 3.25 1.04
N LEU A 26 -5.59 3.12 2.37
CA LEU A 26 -4.85 2.14 3.15
C LEU A 26 -5.81 1.04 3.62
N LEU A 27 -5.71 -0.16 3.03
CA LEU A 27 -6.54 -1.32 3.39
C LEU A 27 -5.94 -2.01 4.63
N SER A 28 -6.54 -1.80 5.79
CA SER A 28 -6.05 -2.21 7.12
C SER A 28 -7.11 -2.91 7.97
N GLU A 29 -8.10 -3.52 7.35
CA GLU A 29 -9.25 -4.11 8.02
C GLU A 29 -8.92 -5.35 8.85
N LYS A 30 -7.83 -6.08 8.50
CA LYS A 30 -7.43 -7.32 9.18
C LYS A 30 -6.05 -7.18 9.82
N SER A 31 -5.83 -7.91 10.91
CA SER A 31 -4.48 -8.12 11.44
C SER A 31 -3.73 -9.17 10.62
N GLY A 32 -2.39 -9.09 10.58
CA GLY A 32 -1.56 -10.11 9.96
C GLY A 32 -1.66 -11.47 10.65
N TYR A 33 -1.11 -12.50 9.99
CA TYR A 33 -1.14 -13.87 10.51
C TYR A 33 -0.44 -13.96 11.88
N ARG A 34 -1.16 -14.45 12.90
CA ARG A 34 -0.72 -14.55 14.31
C ARG A 34 -0.34 -13.20 14.95
N MET A 35 -0.89 -12.09 14.47
CA MET A 35 -0.50 -10.75 14.94
C MET A 35 -1.57 -10.05 15.77
N LYS A 36 -2.73 -10.67 16.04
CA LYS A 36 -3.82 -10.05 16.81
C LYS A 36 -3.39 -9.51 18.18
N SER A 37 -2.48 -10.21 18.88
CA SER A 37 -1.94 -9.77 20.18
C SER A 37 -1.09 -8.49 20.12
N TYR A 38 -0.62 -8.11 18.94
CA TYR A 38 0.14 -6.86 18.73
C TYR A 38 -0.75 -5.67 18.39
N GLY A 39 -2.06 -5.89 18.27
CA GLY A 39 -3.04 -4.86 17.92
C GLY A 39 -3.29 -4.74 16.41
N PRO A 40 -3.98 -3.67 15.98
CA PRO A 40 -4.29 -3.43 14.58
C PRO A 40 -3.04 -3.09 13.79
N THR A 41 -2.96 -3.58 12.56
CA THR A 41 -1.78 -3.43 11.67
C THR A 41 -1.27 -1.99 11.56
N PRO A 42 -2.11 -0.96 11.42
CA PRO A 42 -1.63 0.44 11.36
C PRO A 42 -0.85 0.89 12.59
N LEU A 43 -1.10 0.29 13.76
CA LEU A 43 -0.46 0.67 15.02
C LEU A 43 0.71 -0.23 15.43
N LEU A 44 1.18 -1.11 14.55
CA LEU A 44 2.41 -1.88 14.78
C LEU A 44 3.60 -0.93 14.95
N LYS A 45 4.32 -1.08 16.07
CA LYS A 45 5.45 -0.20 16.41
C LYS A 45 6.77 -0.71 15.88
N MET A 46 7.52 0.18 15.24
CA MET A 46 8.87 -0.04 14.72
C MET A 46 9.72 1.18 15.03
N GLY A 47 10.76 1.02 15.84
CA GLY A 47 11.65 2.12 16.21
C GLY A 47 10.95 3.32 16.87
N GLY A 48 9.88 3.09 17.64
CA GLY A 48 9.14 4.17 18.33
C GLY A 48 7.99 4.78 17.53
N GLN A 49 7.88 4.55 16.21
CA GLN A 49 6.79 5.02 15.37
C GLN A 49 5.81 3.90 15.04
N CYS A 50 4.54 4.25 14.78
CA CYS A 50 3.58 3.30 14.24
C CYS A 50 3.73 3.17 12.71
N LEU A 51 3.33 2.03 12.15
CA LEU A 51 3.40 1.79 10.70
C LEU A 51 2.63 2.86 9.90
N ILE A 52 1.44 3.24 10.37
CA ILE A 52 0.66 4.31 9.72
C ILE A 52 1.38 5.66 9.73
N ASP A 53 2.15 5.97 10.78
CA ASP A 53 2.91 7.23 10.88
C ASP A 53 4.02 7.27 9.81
N MET A 54 4.68 6.12 9.59
CA MET A 54 5.68 5.97 8.53
C MET A 54 5.06 6.10 7.14
N GLN A 55 3.89 5.48 6.92
CA GLN A 55 3.15 5.58 5.65
C GLN A 55 2.71 7.02 5.37
N ILE A 56 2.13 7.72 6.35
CA ILE A 56 1.71 9.12 6.21
C ILE A 56 2.93 10.01 5.95
N SER A 57 4.07 9.77 6.60
CA SER A 57 5.31 10.51 6.35
C SER A 57 5.80 10.33 4.91
N ALA A 58 5.81 9.10 4.40
CA ALA A 58 6.17 8.82 3.01
C ALA A 58 5.22 9.51 2.01
N ILE A 59 3.91 9.46 2.25
CA ILE A 59 2.91 10.14 1.43
C ILE A 59 3.15 11.66 1.42
N LYS A 60 3.32 12.27 2.59
CA LYS A 60 3.59 13.71 2.75
C LYS A 60 4.87 14.17 2.04
N SER A 61 5.88 13.33 1.97
CA SER A 61 7.15 13.68 1.33
C SER A 61 7.05 13.77 -0.20
N VAL A 62 6.04 13.12 -0.80
CA VAL A 62 5.89 13.01 -2.26
C VAL A 62 4.70 13.83 -2.78
N PHE A 63 3.54 13.75 -2.14
CA PHE A 63 2.33 14.41 -2.60
C PHE A 63 2.13 15.74 -1.87
N SER A 64 2.03 16.85 -2.60
CA SER A 64 1.74 18.17 -2.04
C SER A 64 0.26 18.33 -1.68
N ASN A 65 -0.63 17.67 -2.43
CA ASN A 65 -2.07 17.71 -2.24
C ASN A 65 -2.63 16.28 -2.15
N PHE A 66 -2.99 15.84 -0.95
CA PHE A 66 -3.47 14.48 -0.72
C PHE A 66 -4.54 14.42 0.37
N GLU A 67 -5.28 13.33 0.38
CA GLU A 67 -6.08 12.84 1.49
C GLU A 67 -5.76 11.37 1.73
N VAL A 68 -5.97 10.88 2.94
CA VAL A 68 -5.81 9.47 3.28
C VAL A 68 -7.15 8.88 3.71
N VAL A 69 -7.52 7.74 3.14
CA VAL A 69 -8.70 6.97 3.52
C VAL A 69 -8.24 5.64 4.09
N VAL A 70 -8.36 5.47 5.40
CA VAL A 70 -7.90 4.27 6.11
C VAL A 70 -9.08 3.33 6.31
N CYS A 71 -9.08 2.16 5.68
CA CYS A 71 -10.06 1.12 5.97
C CYS A 71 -9.64 0.33 7.19
N CYS A 72 -10.45 0.35 8.24
CA CYS A 72 -10.23 -0.37 9.48
C CYS A 72 -11.31 -1.44 9.70
N GLY A 73 -11.00 -2.41 10.55
CA GLY A 73 -11.95 -3.43 11.02
C GLY A 73 -11.54 -3.91 12.41
N PHE A 74 -10.45 -4.66 12.50
CA PHE A 74 -9.93 -5.13 13.79
C PHE A 74 -9.41 -3.96 14.63
N ASP A 75 -9.95 -3.80 15.85
CA ASP A 75 -9.55 -2.74 16.82
C ASP A 75 -9.60 -1.31 16.22
N SER A 76 -10.59 -1.02 15.36
CA SER A 76 -10.73 0.27 14.66
C SER A 76 -10.71 1.48 15.58
N GLU A 77 -11.31 1.39 16.78
CA GLU A 77 -11.32 2.48 17.77
C GLU A 77 -9.93 2.95 18.17
N LYS A 78 -8.96 2.02 18.29
CA LYS A 78 -7.57 2.39 18.61
C LYS A 78 -6.93 3.18 17.47
N VAL A 79 -7.20 2.78 16.22
CA VAL A 79 -6.69 3.49 15.03
C VAL A 79 -7.32 4.88 14.93
N ILE A 80 -8.64 4.98 15.11
CA ILE A 80 -9.36 6.27 15.12
C ILE A 80 -8.79 7.21 16.18
N LYS A 81 -8.60 6.71 17.41
CA LYS A 81 -8.03 7.50 18.50
C LYS A 81 -6.61 7.99 18.18
N HIS A 82 -5.77 7.12 17.60
CA HIS A 82 -4.41 7.48 17.19
C HIS A 82 -4.40 8.58 16.13
N ILE A 83 -5.22 8.43 15.08
CA ILE A 83 -5.32 9.39 13.98
C ILE A 83 -5.82 10.76 14.50
N ARG A 84 -6.90 10.77 15.26
CA ARG A 84 -7.45 12.02 15.83
C ARG A 84 -6.46 12.76 16.71
N LYS A 85 -5.65 12.03 17.48
CA LYS A 85 -4.65 12.61 18.38
C LYS A 85 -3.45 13.19 17.63
N ASN A 86 -2.94 12.47 16.63
CA ASN A 86 -1.63 12.77 16.02
C ASN A 86 -1.75 13.53 14.69
N TYR A 87 -2.93 13.55 14.08
CA TYR A 87 -3.16 14.13 12.74
C TYR A 87 -4.43 15.00 12.67
N PRO A 88 -4.65 15.94 13.63
CA PRO A 88 -5.90 16.73 13.67
C PRO A 88 -6.08 17.59 12.42
N ASP A 89 -4.99 18.08 11.82
CA ASP A 89 -5.00 19.01 10.67
C ASP A 89 -4.72 18.30 9.32
N THR A 90 -4.59 16.97 9.33
CA THR A 90 -4.36 16.20 8.10
C THR A 90 -5.69 15.64 7.60
N ARG A 91 -5.94 15.72 6.29
CA ARG A 91 -7.14 15.14 5.67
C ARG A 91 -7.09 13.61 5.70
N ILE A 92 -7.46 13.01 6.85
CA ILE A 92 -7.53 11.56 7.04
C ILE A 92 -8.95 11.19 7.42
N ARG A 93 -9.55 10.27 6.64
CA ARG A 93 -10.84 9.65 6.94
C ARG A 93 -10.65 8.19 7.31
N VAL A 94 -11.36 7.74 8.32
CA VAL A 94 -11.42 6.31 8.68
C VAL A 94 -12.75 5.77 8.20
N VAL A 95 -12.69 4.68 7.45
CA VAL A 95 -13.84 3.92 6.96
C VAL A 95 -13.80 2.55 7.63
N GLU A 96 -14.87 2.19 8.33
CA GLU A 96 -14.94 0.94 9.05
C GLU A 96 -15.62 -0.15 8.21
N ASN A 97 -14.92 -1.25 7.98
CA ASN A 97 -15.51 -2.47 7.49
C ASN A 97 -16.02 -3.30 8.67
N GLN A 98 -17.27 -3.09 9.08
CA GLN A 98 -17.88 -3.77 10.23
C GLN A 98 -17.99 -5.29 10.06
N ILE A 99 -17.99 -5.76 8.81
CA ILE A 99 -18.07 -7.18 8.47
C ILE A 99 -16.72 -7.77 8.02
N TYR A 100 -15.60 -7.17 8.44
CA TYR A 100 -14.26 -7.56 8.02
C TYR A 100 -13.91 -9.04 8.23
N GLN A 101 -14.56 -9.70 9.20
CA GLN A 101 -14.38 -11.13 9.46
C GLN A 101 -15.08 -12.01 8.41
N HIS A 102 -16.14 -11.50 7.78
CA HIS A 102 -16.99 -12.19 6.81
C HIS A 102 -16.94 -11.58 5.41
N SER A 103 -15.89 -10.79 5.14
CA SER A 103 -15.64 -10.17 3.84
C SER A 103 -14.15 -10.16 3.54
N ASN A 104 -13.78 -9.70 2.35
CA ASN A 104 -12.38 -9.58 1.97
C ASN A 104 -12.05 -8.17 1.45
N CYS A 105 -10.81 -7.96 1.00
CA CYS A 105 -10.29 -6.64 0.63
C CYS A 105 -11.09 -5.93 -0.48
N CYS A 106 -11.81 -6.65 -1.36
CA CYS A 106 -12.73 -6.01 -2.31
C CYS A 106 -13.84 -5.23 -1.62
N GLU A 107 -14.44 -5.76 -0.54
CA GLU A 107 -15.45 -5.03 0.24
C GLU A 107 -14.84 -3.81 0.94
N SER A 108 -13.67 -3.96 1.53
CA SER A 108 -12.94 -2.85 2.14
C SER A 108 -12.63 -1.74 1.14
N LEU A 109 -12.19 -2.11 -0.07
CA LEU A 109 -11.96 -1.17 -1.15
C LEU A 109 -13.25 -0.50 -1.63
N ARG A 110 -14.33 -1.25 -1.80
CA ARG A 110 -15.65 -0.71 -2.17
C ARG A 110 -16.10 0.40 -1.21
N LEU A 111 -16.00 0.13 0.10
CA LEU A 111 -16.35 1.10 1.13
C LEU A 111 -15.49 2.37 1.04
N CYS A 112 -14.19 2.23 0.78
CA CYS A 112 -13.29 3.36 0.61
C CYS A 112 -13.61 4.15 -0.67
N LEU A 113 -13.78 3.48 -1.82
CA LEU A 113 -14.03 4.14 -3.10
C LEU A 113 -15.36 4.92 -3.09
N ASN A 114 -16.37 4.46 -2.34
CA ASN A 114 -17.64 5.20 -2.18
C ASN A 114 -17.47 6.53 -1.41
N ASN A 115 -16.34 6.73 -0.77
CA ASN A 115 -15.99 7.96 -0.05
C ASN A 115 -15.00 8.85 -0.81
N ILE A 116 -14.70 8.55 -2.07
CA ILE A 116 -13.71 9.26 -2.89
C ILE A 116 -14.38 9.85 -4.13
N ASN A 117 -14.14 11.13 -4.39
CA ASN A 117 -14.73 11.87 -5.51
C ASN A 117 -13.67 12.55 -6.40
N ASN A 118 -12.39 12.16 -6.31
CA ASN A 118 -11.34 12.70 -7.16
C ASN A 118 -10.91 11.71 -8.25
N SER A 119 -10.07 12.17 -9.18
CA SER A 119 -9.67 11.42 -10.37
C SER A 119 -8.39 10.59 -10.19
N ARG A 120 -7.77 10.58 -8.98
CA ARG A 120 -6.51 9.90 -8.73
C ARG A 120 -6.57 9.17 -7.40
N VAL A 121 -6.36 7.86 -7.43
CA VAL A 121 -6.41 7.01 -6.24
C VAL A 121 -5.20 6.09 -6.20
N LEU A 122 -4.46 6.13 -5.08
CA LEU A 122 -3.46 5.15 -4.74
C LEU A 122 -4.05 4.18 -3.72
N VAL A 123 -4.20 2.92 -4.09
CA VAL A 123 -4.61 1.83 -3.18
C VAL A 123 -3.37 1.11 -2.70
N SER A 124 -3.24 0.95 -1.41
CA SER A 124 -2.13 0.23 -0.78
C SER A 124 -2.65 -0.63 0.37
N LYS A 125 -2.04 -1.79 0.57
CA LYS A 125 -2.29 -2.57 1.78
C LYS A 125 -1.68 -1.85 2.99
N GLY A 126 -2.43 -1.75 4.07
CA GLY A 126 -1.99 -1.05 5.28
C GLY A 126 -0.86 -1.76 6.04
N SER A 127 -0.44 -2.96 5.60
CA SER A 127 0.71 -3.67 6.12
C SER A 127 2.03 -3.37 5.38
N LEU A 128 2.00 -2.53 4.35
CA LEU A 128 3.18 -2.20 3.57
C LEU A 128 3.99 -1.10 4.23
N MET A 129 5.25 -1.37 4.48
CA MET A 129 6.27 -0.35 4.73
C MET A 129 6.94 -0.04 3.40
N LEU A 130 6.89 1.21 2.97
CA LEU A 130 7.32 1.61 1.63
C LEU A 130 8.32 2.77 1.69
N ASP A 131 9.29 2.73 0.79
CA ASP A 131 10.21 3.83 0.53
C ASP A 131 9.47 4.89 -0.32
N PRO A 132 9.61 6.19 -0.03
CA PRO A 132 9.06 7.28 -0.84
C PRO A 132 9.45 7.22 -2.32
N GLU A 133 10.59 6.65 -2.69
CA GLU A 133 11.05 6.51 -4.08
C GLU A 133 10.06 5.73 -4.96
N ILE A 134 9.32 4.77 -4.38
CA ILE A 134 8.27 4.06 -5.12
C ILE A 134 7.15 5.01 -5.52
N LEU A 135 6.76 5.92 -4.62
CA LEU A 135 5.71 6.90 -4.88
C LEU A 135 6.16 7.94 -5.92
N LEU A 136 7.44 8.30 -5.93
CA LEU A 136 8.04 9.20 -6.93
C LEU A 136 8.08 8.56 -8.32
N SER A 137 8.10 7.23 -8.40
CA SER A 137 8.11 6.50 -9.69
C SER A 137 6.73 6.43 -10.36
N ILE A 138 5.66 6.89 -9.71
CA ILE A 138 4.31 6.91 -10.28
C ILE A 138 4.25 7.95 -11.41
N ASP A 139 3.94 7.49 -12.63
CA ASP A 139 3.53 8.37 -13.72
C ASP A 139 2.03 8.67 -13.58
N PRO A 140 1.66 9.95 -13.33
CA PRO A 140 0.26 10.31 -13.11
C PRO A 140 -0.62 10.15 -14.37
N SER A 141 -0.05 9.93 -15.53
CA SER A 141 -0.79 9.71 -16.77
C SER A 141 -1.24 8.26 -16.99
N GLN A 142 -0.75 7.31 -16.18
CA GLN A 142 -0.99 5.88 -16.36
C GLN A 142 -1.51 5.22 -15.08
N THR A 143 -2.28 4.16 -15.23
CA THR A 143 -2.63 3.25 -14.13
C THR A 143 -1.49 2.27 -13.90
N HIS A 144 -1.08 2.09 -12.66
CA HIS A 144 0.09 1.29 -12.30
C HIS A 144 -0.20 0.23 -11.25
N VAL A 145 0.50 -0.90 -11.36
CA VAL A 145 0.78 -1.81 -10.23
C VAL A 145 2.27 -1.77 -9.91
N VAL A 146 2.60 -2.09 -8.66
CA VAL A 146 3.99 -2.17 -8.19
C VAL A 146 4.37 -3.63 -8.08
N SER A 147 5.48 -4.05 -8.70
CA SER A 147 5.91 -5.45 -8.79
C SER A 147 7.35 -5.65 -8.35
N ALA A 148 7.61 -6.71 -7.60
CA ALA A 148 8.96 -7.11 -7.25
C ALA A 148 9.75 -7.53 -8.51
N LEU A 149 11.00 -7.05 -8.59
CA LEU A 149 11.91 -7.41 -9.69
C LEU A 149 12.37 -8.86 -9.64
N GLU A 150 12.43 -9.44 -8.44
CA GLU A 150 12.92 -10.81 -8.21
C GLU A 150 12.08 -11.48 -7.11
N GLY A 151 11.99 -12.79 -7.22
CA GLY A 151 11.38 -13.65 -6.19
C GLY A 151 9.94 -14.01 -6.48
N SER A 152 9.65 -15.30 -6.35
CA SER A 152 8.28 -15.77 -6.24
C SER A 152 8.21 -16.72 -5.05
N ARG A 153 7.17 -16.55 -4.23
CA ARG A 153 6.79 -17.52 -3.22
C ARG A 153 5.47 -18.12 -3.68
N ASN A 154 5.30 -19.43 -3.53
CA ASN A 154 4.10 -20.14 -3.98
C ASN A 154 2.76 -19.54 -3.46
N LEU A 155 2.81 -18.71 -2.42
CA LEU A 155 1.64 -18.06 -1.81
C LEU A 155 1.47 -16.59 -2.20
N ASP A 156 2.42 -16.02 -2.95
CA ASP A 156 2.32 -14.64 -3.40
C ASP A 156 1.51 -14.56 -4.70
N VAL A 157 0.73 -13.51 -4.83
CA VAL A 157 0.02 -13.19 -6.07
C VAL A 157 0.99 -12.49 -7.01
N GLY A 158 1.12 -13.00 -8.21
CA GLY A 158 1.85 -12.36 -9.29
C GLY A 158 0.99 -12.19 -10.51
N PHE A 159 1.60 -11.77 -11.63
CA PHE A 159 0.90 -11.62 -12.91
C PHE A 159 1.74 -12.10 -14.09
N THR A 160 1.05 -12.46 -15.16
CA THR A 160 1.65 -12.65 -16.49
C THR A 160 1.46 -11.39 -17.33
N ALA A 161 2.44 -11.07 -18.16
CA ALA A 161 2.36 -9.99 -19.14
C ALA A 161 2.65 -10.55 -20.54
N ASP A 162 2.10 -9.91 -21.56
CA ASP A 162 2.41 -10.23 -22.95
C ASP A 162 3.77 -9.65 -23.38
N THR A 163 4.12 -9.85 -24.64
CA THR A 163 5.39 -9.37 -25.22
C THR A 163 5.53 -7.85 -25.27
N LYS A 164 4.42 -7.12 -25.07
CA LYS A 164 4.38 -5.64 -25.01
C LYS A 164 4.37 -5.12 -23.57
N GLY A 165 4.38 -6.02 -22.56
CA GLY A 165 4.32 -5.69 -21.16
C GLY A 165 2.90 -5.47 -20.60
N ALA A 166 1.85 -5.71 -21.39
CA ALA A 166 0.47 -5.60 -20.92
C ALA A 166 0.10 -6.79 -20.02
N ILE A 167 -0.44 -6.51 -18.84
CA ILE A 167 -0.82 -7.54 -17.86
C ILE A 167 -2.01 -8.34 -18.40
N GLN A 168 -1.89 -9.66 -18.39
CA GLN A 168 -2.88 -10.60 -18.91
C GLN A 168 -3.69 -11.31 -17.82
N ASN A 169 -3.05 -11.61 -16.70
CA ASN A 169 -3.70 -12.36 -15.63
C ASN A 169 -2.94 -12.23 -14.32
N PHE A 170 -3.67 -12.13 -13.21
CA PHE A 170 -3.14 -12.22 -11.85
C PHE A 170 -3.48 -13.59 -11.25
N SER A 171 -2.50 -14.28 -10.65
CA SER A 171 -2.71 -15.57 -9.98
C SER A 171 -1.64 -15.82 -8.92
N TYR A 172 -1.86 -16.84 -8.09
CA TYR A 172 -0.86 -17.33 -7.16
C TYR A 172 0.29 -18.03 -7.88
N GLY A 173 1.50 -17.94 -7.34
CA GLY A 173 2.68 -18.68 -7.79
C GLY A 173 3.27 -18.22 -9.12
N ILE A 174 2.97 -17.00 -9.58
CA ILE A 174 3.53 -16.37 -10.77
C ILE A 174 4.69 -15.45 -10.37
N ASN A 175 5.74 -15.40 -11.22
CA ASN A 175 7.02 -14.76 -10.89
C ASN A 175 6.98 -13.24 -10.73
N ASN A 176 6.18 -12.51 -11.49
CA ASN A 176 6.05 -11.06 -11.34
C ASN A 176 5.19 -10.75 -10.12
N VAL A 177 5.77 -10.78 -8.93
CA VAL A 177 5.03 -10.66 -7.67
C VAL A 177 4.45 -9.25 -7.52
N TRP A 178 3.13 -9.16 -7.40
CA TRP A 178 2.43 -7.92 -7.14
C TRP A 178 2.52 -7.54 -5.65
N SER A 179 2.87 -6.30 -5.37
CA SER A 179 3.02 -5.78 -4.00
C SER A 179 1.71 -5.44 -3.29
N GLU A 180 0.56 -5.65 -3.93
CA GLU A 180 -0.75 -5.18 -3.47
C GLU A 180 -0.86 -3.63 -3.42
N MET A 181 -0.08 -2.94 -4.27
CA MET A 181 -0.26 -1.51 -4.57
C MET A 181 -0.82 -1.32 -5.97
N LEU A 182 -1.76 -0.39 -6.10
CA LEU A 182 -2.43 -0.03 -7.35
C LEU A 182 -2.65 1.48 -7.40
N TYR A 183 -2.18 2.13 -8.45
CA TYR A 183 -2.48 3.53 -8.72
C TYR A 183 -3.47 3.63 -9.89
N LEU A 184 -4.56 4.35 -9.69
CA LEU A 184 -5.61 4.64 -10.67
C LEU A 184 -5.49 6.10 -11.09
N ASN A 185 -5.28 6.34 -12.36
CA ASN A 185 -4.94 7.65 -12.91
C ASN A 185 -6.14 8.49 -13.38
N SER A 186 -7.36 7.96 -13.36
CA SER A 186 -8.52 8.63 -13.96
C SER A 186 -9.84 8.20 -13.31
N MET A 187 -10.87 9.07 -13.40
CA MET A 187 -12.23 8.73 -12.97
C MET A 187 -12.74 7.46 -13.64
N LYS A 188 -12.48 7.27 -14.94
CA LYS A 188 -12.89 6.05 -15.66
C LYS A 188 -12.31 4.80 -15.02
N ALA A 189 -11.01 4.79 -14.70
CA ALA A 189 -10.38 3.65 -14.03
C ALA A 189 -10.97 3.40 -12.64
N ILE A 190 -11.20 4.47 -11.88
CA ILE A 190 -11.78 4.40 -10.53
C ILE A 190 -13.21 3.85 -10.59
N GLU A 191 -14.05 4.36 -11.48
CA GLU A 191 -15.43 3.93 -11.63
C GLU A 191 -15.51 2.47 -12.11
N THR A 192 -14.68 2.10 -13.09
CA THR A 192 -14.61 0.69 -13.54
C THR A 192 -14.27 -0.25 -12.38
N LEU A 193 -13.27 0.09 -11.55
CA LEU A 193 -12.94 -0.74 -10.39
C LEU A 193 -14.04 -0.70 -9.32
N ARG A 194 -14.64 0.47 -9.07
CA ARG A 194 -15.77 0.63 -8.13
C ARG A 194 -16.96 -0.24 -8.52
N GLU A 195 -17.33 -0.27 -9.79
CA GLU A 195 -18.41 -1.13 -10.31
C GLU A 195 -18.09 -2.60 -10.07
N ILE A 196 -16.87 -3.05 -10.40
CA ILE A 196 -16.46 -4.44 -10.21
C ILE A 196 -16.54 -4.86 -8.74
N VAL A 197 -15.95 -4.08 -7.83
CA VAL A 197 -15.94 -4.44 -6.40
C VAL A 197 -17.30 -4.25 -5.72
N SER A 198 -18.24 -3.56 -6.37
CA SER A 198 -19.62 -3.40 -5.91
C SER A 198 -20.53 -4.58 -6.25
N LEU A 199 -20.10 -5.48 -7.12
CA LEU A 199 -20.85 -6.69 -7.40
C LEU A 199 -20.89 -7.60 -6.16
N ILE A 200 -22.05 -8.16 -5.87
CA ILE A 200 -22.28 -8.98 -4.67
C ILE A 200 -21.28 -10.14 -4.55
N ASP A 201 -20.90 -10.74 -5.67
CA ASP A 201 -19.96 -11.85 -5.73
C ASP A 201 -18.52 -11.45 -5.33
N PHE A 202 -18.19 -10.15 -5.39
CA PHE A 202 -16.86 -9.64 -5.04
C PHE A 202 -16.69 -9.32 -3.55
N LYS A 203 -17.75 -9.34 -2.77
CA LYS A 203 -17.69 -9.07 -1.32
C LYS A 203 -16.63 -9.92 -0.58
N ASN A 204 -16.50 -11.19 -0.97
CA ASN A 204 -15.57 -12.15 -0.36
C ASN A 204 -14.33 -12.43 -1.21
N ARG A 205 -14.13 -11.69 -2.32
CA ARG A 205 -13.01 -11.87 -3.24
C ARG A 205 -11.77 -11.08 -2.80
N PHE A 206 -10.60 -11.58 -3.22
CA PHE A 206 -9.35 -10.84 -3.15
C PHE A 206 -9.26 -9.80 -4.26
N LEU A 207 -8.47 -8.76 -4.05
CA LEU A 207 -8.36 -7.66 -5.01
C LEU A 207 -7.80 -8.12 -6.37
N PHE A 208 -6.89 -9.08 -6.41
CA PHE A 208 -6.36 -9.60 -7.67
C PHE A 208 -7.45 -10.24 -8.55
N GLU A 209 -8.51 -10.80 -7.95
CA GLU A 209 -9.64 -11.36 -8.71
C GLU A 209 -10.46 -10.23 -9.37
N ALA A 210 -10.59 -9.09 -8.68
CA ALA A 210 -11.19 -7.88 -9.28
C ALA A 210 -10.29 -7.31 -10.38
N LEU A 211 -8.96 -7.32 -10.20
CA LEU A 211 -8.01 -6.87 -11.21
C LEU A 211 -8.06 -7.73 -12.47
N ASN A 212 -8.28 -9.04 -12.38
CA ASN A 212 -8.47 -9.91 -13.54
C ASN A 212 -9.70 -9.53 -14.40
N ARG A 213 -10.70 -8.88 -13.78
CA ARG A 213 -11.83 -8.33 -14.54
C ARG A 213 -11.51 -6.92 -15.04
N PHE A 214 -10.80 -6.13 -14.25
CA PHE A 214 -10.44 -4.75 -14.51
C PHE A 214 -9.52 -4.58 -15.74
N ILE A 215 -8.51 -5.45 -15.91
CA ILE A 215 -7.56 -5.41 -17.04
C ILE A 215 -8.21 -5.63 -18.42
N ARG A 216 -9.45 -6.11 -18.46
CA ARG A 216 -10.19 -6.27 -19.72
C ARG A 216 -10.61 -4.93 -20.33
N GLY A 217 -10.64 -3.86 -19.55
CA GLY A 217 -11.07 -2.52 -19.99
C GLY A 217 -10.11 -1.40 -19.66
N VAL A 218 -9.06 -1.67 -18.85
CA VAL A 218 -8.08 -0.68 -18.43
C VAL A 218 -6.68 -1.27 -18.53
N GLU A 219 -5.82 -0.60 -19.27
CA GLU A 219 -4.40 -0.95 -19.37
C GLU A 219 -3.67 -0.58 -18.07
N ILE A 220 -2.79 -1.46 -17.60
CA ILE A 220 -2.01 -1.28 -16.38
C ILE A 220 -0.53 -1.40 -16.73
N SER A 221 0.25 -0.38 -16.37
CA SER A 221 1.71 -0.37 -16.42
C SER A 221 2.31 -0.90 -15.11
N VAL A 222 3.57 -1.32 -15.16
CA VAL A 222 4.27 -1.92 -14.01
C VAL A 222 5.37 -0.99 -13.51
N ILE A 223 5.39 -0.72 -12.21
CA ILE A 223 6.51 -0.07 -11.52
C ILE A 223 7.31 -1.16 -10.82
N PRO A 224 8.57 -1.40 -11.20
CA PRO A 224 9.42 -2.37 -10.53
C PRO A 224 9.92 -1.84 -9.19
N TYR A 225 10.09 -2.73 -8.18
CA TYR A 225 10.71 -2.40 -6.91
C TYR A 225 11.64 -3.52 -6.43
N THR A 226 12.54 -3.18 -5.53
CA THR A 226 13.40 -4.11 -4.80
C THR A 226 12.85 -4.40 -3.41
N GLU A 227 13.20 -5.55 -2.81
CA GLU A 227 12.78 -5.92 -1.45
C GLU A 227 13.19 -4.90 -0.37
N LYS A 228 14.16 -4.00 -0.66
CA LYS A 228 14.56 -2.93 0.26
C LYS A 228 13.61 -1.73 0.24
N GLN A 229 12.94 -1.50 -0.88
CA GLN A 229 12.04 -0.36 -1.07
C GLN A 229 10.62 -0.62 -0.57
N LEU A 230 10.21 -1.90 -0.48
CA LEU A 230 8.87 -2.25 -0.05
C LEU A 230 8.88 -3.57 0.73
N ILE A 231 8.31 -3.54 1.95
CA ILE A 231 8.24 -4.70 2.83
C ILE A 231 6.80 -4.89 3.30
N ASN A 232 6.25 -6.09 3.10
CA ASN A 232 4.92 -6.44 3.58
C ASN A 232 5.00 -7.08 4.98
N ILE A 233 4.50 -6.37 6.00
CA ILE A 233 4.47 -6.81 7.40
C ILE A 233 3.15 -7.54 7.68
N ASN A 234 2.94 -8.67 7.03
CA ASN A 234 1.71 -9.47 7.10
C ASN A 234 1.79 -10.67 8.05
N ASN A 235 2.93 -10.88 8.71
CA ASN A 235 3.14 -11.99 9.65
C ASN A 235 4.13 -11.62 10.76
N ILE A 236 4.08 -12.38 11.84
CA ILE A 236 4.89 -12.13 13.05
C ILE A 236 6.41 -12.22 12.80
N LYS A 237 6.86 -13.10 11.90
CA LYS A 237 8.30 -13.29 11.60
C LYS A 237 8.87 -12.03 10.94
N THR A 238 8.19 -11.52 9.92
CA THR A 238 8.57 -10.27 9.23
C THR A 238 8.52 -9.09 10.20
N TYR A 239 7.47 -9.00 11.04
CA TYR A 239 7.35 -7.94 12.04
C TYR A 239 8.55 -7.92 12.99
N HIS A 240 8.93 -9.05 13.59
CA HIS A 240 10.07 -9.12 14.51
C HIS A 240 11.41 -8.82 13.82
N MET A 241 11.57 -9.23 12.56
CA MET A 241 12.78 -8.93 11.78
C MET A 241 12.94 -7.42 11.60
N ILE A 242 11.88 -6.74 11.14
CA ILE A 242 11.90 -5.30 10.89
C ILE A 242 12.01 -4.50 12.19
N ARG A 243 11.26 -4.89 13.22
CA ARG A 243 11.34 -4.25 14.52
C ARG A 243 12.77 -4.25 15.08
N ARG A 244 13.47 -5.40 15.06
CA ARG A 244 14.87 -5.50 15.49
C ARG A 244 15.81 -4.61 14.69
N TYR A 245 15.60 -4.50 13.38
CA TYR A 245 16.38 -3.61 12.53
C TYR A 245 16.27 -2.15 12.99
N TYR A 246 15.05 -1.67 13.24
CA TYR A 246 14.83 -0.30 13.69
C TYR A 246 15.27 -0.05 15.15
N GLU A 247 15.12 -1.01 16.04
CA GLU A 247 15.60 -0.90 17.45
C GLU A 247 17.13 -0.93 17.50
N GLY A 248 17.80 -1.74 16.69
CA GLY A 248 19.26 -1.82 16.60
C GLY A 248 19.93 -0.59 15.96
N THR A 249 19.22 0.14 15.09
CA THR A 249 19.71 1.42 14.53
C THR A 249 19.54 2.58 15.50
N SER A 250 18.53 2.57 16.36
CA SER A 250 18.31 3.62 17.38
C SER A 250 19.40 3.63 18.48
N THR A 251 19.98 2.47 18.80
CA THR A 251 21.05 2.36 19.80
C THR A 251 22.40 2.92 19.31
N LYS A 252 22.60 3.03 18.00
CA LYS A 252 23.86 3.53 17.41
C LYS A 252 23.91 5.05 17.20
N LEU A 253 22.83 5.76 17.49
CA LEU A 253 22.74 7.22 17.36
C LEU A 253 22.94 7.95 18.70
N HIS A 254 23.15 7.22 19.81
CA HIS A 254 23.35 7.78 21.15
C HIS A 254 24.74 7.44 21.77
N ASP A 255 25.64 6.85 21.00
CA ASP A 255 27.08 6.70 21.29
C ASP A 255 27.87 7.57 20.28
#